data_6f835fbe7ea9564d19ecba46b08feb70
#
_entry.id   6f835fbe7ea9564d19ecba46b08feb70
#
_cell.length_a   1.000
_cell.length_b   1.000
_cell.length_c   1.000
_cell.angle_alpha   90.00
_cell.angle_beta   90.00
_cell.angle_gamma   90.00
#
_symmetry.space_group_name_H-M   'P 1'
#
loop_
_entity.id
_entity.type
_entity.pdbx_description
1 polymer ?
#
loop_
_entity_poly.entity_id
_entity_poly.type
_entity_poly.pdbx_seq_one_letter_code
_entity_poly.pdbx_strand_id
1 'polypeptide(L)'
;MDICVLSEKTFAHGSFFLRARPIGGLRMIDGAQADDKIIAVLESDLAYGRIADIGDVPPGLIDRLKHYFLSYKQLPDAAPKKVEIAGVYDRSEAQDVIVRSLNDYISEFGEG
;
A
#
# COMPACT_ATOMS: atom_id res chain seq x y z
N MET A 1 -6.42 -3.40 -4.95
CA MET A 1 -5.76 -2.59 -3.90
C MET A 1 -5.00 -3.50 -2.96
N ASP A 2 -3.75 -3.20 -2.75
CA ASP A 2 -2.89 -3.94 -1.82
C ASP A 2 -2.46 -3.04 -0.68
N ILE A 3 -2.16 -3.64 0.46
CA ILE A 3 -1.70 -2.91 1.63
C ILE A 3 -0.27 -3.36 1.94
N CYS A 4 0.65 -2.39 2.00
CA CYS A 4 2.03 -2.62 2.39
C CYS A 4 2.25 -2.10 3.81
N VAL A 5 2.63 -2.98 4.72
CA VAL A 5 2.81 -2.61 6.12
C VAL A 5 4.30 -2.43 6.41
N LEU A 6 4.65 -1.25 6.92
CA LEU A 6 6.01 -0.92 7.31
C LEU A 6 6.24 -1.36 8.76
N SER A 7 7.25 -2.19 8.99
CA SER A 7 7.59 -2.68 10.32
C SER A 7 9.07 -3.06 10.36
N GLU A 8 9.69 -2.87 11.51
CA GLU A 8 11.02 -3.40 11.78
C GLU A 8 11.01 -4.89 12.05
N LYS A 9 9.86 -5.44 12.39
CA LYS A 9 9.76 -6.83 12.82
C LYS A 9 9.44 -7.75 11.64
N THR A 10 10.08 -8.91 11.64
CA THR A 10 9.71 -9.99 10.75
C THR A 10 8.57 -10.75 11.39
N PHE A 11 7.50 -10.96 10.62
CA PHE A 11 6.34 -11.70 11.13
C PHE A 11 6.57 -13.19 10.97
N ALA A 12 6.41 -13.93 12.08
CA ALA A 12 6.37 -15.38 12.04
C ALA A 12 4.98 -15.83 11.59
N HIS A 13 4.90 -17.06 11.08
CA HIS A 13 3.61 -17.65 10.75
C HIS A 13 2.80 -17.86 12.02
N GLY A 14 1.54 -17.46 11.96
CA GLY A 14 0.63 -17.60 13.09
C GLY A 14 -0.60 -16.73 12.89
N SER A 15 -1.56 -16.93 13.75
CA SER A 15 -2.76 -16.08 13.75
C SER A 15 -2.52 -14.91 14.68
N PHE A 16 -2.32 -13.74 14.11
CA PHE A 16 -2.19 -12.50 14.86
C PHE A 16 -3.26 -11.51 14.44
N PHE A 17 -3.76 -10.77 15.42
CA PHE A 17 -4.51 -9.57 15.10
C PHE A 17 -3.55 -8.40 15.12
N LEU A 18 -3.30 -7.83 13.95
CA LEU A 18 -2.40 -6.71 13.82
C LEU A 18 -3.22 -5.45 13.60
N ARG A 19 -2.86 -4.38 14.32
CA ARG A 19 -3.44 -3.06 14.08
C ARG A 19 -2.49 -2.29 13.19
N ALA A 20 -2.90 -2.09 11.95
CA ALA A 20 -2.18 -1.29 11.00
C ALA A 20 -2.96 0.01 10.73
N ARG A 21 -2.25 1.10 10.67
CA ARG A 21 -2.84 2.41 10.40
C ARG A 21 -2.37 2.92 9.05
N PRO A 22 -3.28 3.22 8.11
CA PRO A 22 -2.88 3.81 6.83
C PRO A 22 -2.27 5.19 7.03
N ILE A 23 -1.17 5.45 6.35
CA ILE A 23 -0.49 6.75 6.40
C ILE A 23 -0.44 7.43 5.04
N GLY A 24 -0.76 6.73 3.98
CA GLY A 24 -0.75 7.25 2.62
C GLY A 24 -0.80 6.12 1.62
N GLY A 25 -0.48 6.43 0.38
CA GLY A 25 -0.47 5.40 -0.65
C GLY A 25 0.27 5.82 -1.91
N LEU A 26 0.47 4.84 -2.76
CA LEU A 26 1.04 5.03 -4.09
C LEU A 26 -0.05 4.76 -5.11
N ARG A 27 -0.28 5.72 -6.00
CA ARG A 27 -1.20 5.54 -7.12
C ARG A 27 -0.41 4.93 -8.26
N MET A 28 -0.66 3.65 -8.52
CA MET A 28 0.03 2.93 -9.58
C MET A 28 -0.94 2.62 -10.72
N ILE A 29 -0.38 2.53 -11.91
CA ILE A 29 -1.11 2.12 -13.10
C ILE A 29 -0.40 0.92 -13.67
N ASP A 30 -1.10 -0.20 -13.75
CA ASP A 30 -0.60 -1.46 -14.28
C ASP A 30 -1.33 -1.72 -15.61
N GLY A 31 -0.64 -1.46 -16.72
CA GLY A 31 -1.27 -1.44 -18.01
C GLY A 31 -2.24 -0.27 -18.10
N ALA A 32 -3.52 -0.54 -18.25
CA ALA A 32 -4.55 0.50 -18.28
C ALA A 32 -5.39 0.53 -17.00
N GLN A 33 -4.96 -0.21 -15.97
CA GLN A 33 -5.75 -0.36 -14.75
C GLN A 33 -5.07 0.31 -13.55
N ALA A 34 -5.88 0.97 -12.75
CA ALA A 34 -5.41 1.52 -11.49
C ALA A 34 -5.14 0.39 -10.49
N ASP A 35 -4.00 0.46 -9.82
CA ASP A 35 -3.55 -0.53 -8.85
C ASP A 35 -2.93 0.20 -7.66
N ASP A 36 -3.76 0.69 -6.77
CA ASP A 36 -3.30 1.48 -5.64
C ASP A 36 -2.65 0.60 -4.58
N LYS A 37 -1.55 1.09 -4.03
CA LYS A 37 -0.85 0.45 -2.91
C LYS A 37 -0.98 1.33 -1.68
N ILE A 38 -1.73 0.88 -0.69
CA ILE A 38 -1.88 1.59 0.57
C ILE A 38 -0.65 1.31 1.42
N ILE A 39 -0.06 2.37 1.96
CA ILE A 39 1.07 2.25 2.88
C ILE A 39 0.54 2.43 4.29
N ALA A 40 0.84 1.48 5.16
CA ALA A 40 0.38 1.48 6.53
C ALA A 40 1.53 1.19 7.48
N VAL A 41 1.37 1.53 8.75
CA VAL A 41 2.33 1.22 9.81
C VAL A 41 1.64 0.42 10.88
N LEU A 42 2.39 -0.45 11.56
CA LEU A 42 1.87 -1.11 12.76
C LEU A 42 1.92 -0.13 13.93
N GLU A 43 0.80 0.01 14.62
CA GLU A 43 0.72 0.93 15.76
C GLU A 43 1.71 0.58 16.86
N SER A 44 2.02 -0.69 17.02
CA SER A 44 2.94 -1.17 18.05
C SER A 44 4.40 -1.15 17.63
N ASP A 45 4.71 -0.77 16.39
CA ASP A 45 6.08 -0.77 15.89
C ASP A 45 6.86 0.41 16.45
N LEU A 46 8.07 0.16 16.97
CA LEU A 46 8.86 1.19 17.63
C LEU A 46 9.43 2.21 16.64
N ALA A 47 9.72 1.79 15.42
CA ALA A 47 10.30 2.69 14.41
C ALA A 47 9.24 3.49 13.68
N TYR A 48 8.14 2.85 13.28
CA TYR A 48 7.17 3.45 12.38
C TYR A 48 5.82 3.74 13.02
N GLY A 49 5.55 3.18 14.21
CA GLY A 49 4.21 3.24 14.81
C GLY A 49 3.71 4.63 15.15
N ARG A 50 4.60 5.63 15.25
CA ARG A 50 4.23 7.01 15.54
C ARG A 50 3.98 7.85 14.30
N ILE A 51 4.26 7.33 13.12
CA ILE A 51 4.07 8.06 11.88
C ILE A 51 2.58 8.14 11.59
N ALA A 52 2.09 9.36 11.42
CA ALA A 52 0.69 9.61 11.14
C ALA A 52 0.40 9.81 9.66
N ASP A 53 1.39 10.28 8.90
CA ASP A 53 1.22 10.58 7.48
C ASP A 53 2.48 10.19 6.71
N ILE A 54 2.31 9.83 5.45
CA ILE A 54 3.42 9.41 4.59
C ILE A 54 4.46 10.52 4.41
N GLY A 55 4.05 11.77 4.55
CA GLY A 55 4.97 12.90 4.51
C GLY A 55 6.01 12.89 5.61
N ASP A 56 5.77 12.16 6.69
CA ASP A 56 6.70 12.04 7.82
C ASP A 56 7.69 10.88 7.66
N VAL A 57 7.52 10.07 6.62
CA VAL A 57 8.41 8.96 6.33
C VAL A 57 9.66 9.51 5.63
N PRO A 58 10.86 8.99 5.96
CA PRO A 58 12.09 9.43 5.26
C PRO A 58 11.96 9.27 3.75
N PRO A 59 12.36 10.27 2.95
CA PRO A 59 12.24 10.20 1.49
C PRO A 59 12.92 9.00 0.85
N GLY A 60 14.04 8.56 1.41
CA GLY A 60 14.73 7.39 0.91
C GLY A 60 13.92 6.11 1.00
N LEU A 61 13.06 6.00 2.01
CA LEU A 61 12.18 4.84 2.16
C LEU A 61 11.09 4.86 1.10
N ILE A 62 10.53 6.02 0.81
CA ILE A 62 9.52 6.16 -0.26
C ILE A 62 10.14 5.77 -1.61
N ASP A 63 11.36 6.21 -1.89
CA ASP A 63 12.04 5.84 -3.12
C ASP A 63 12.27 4.34 -3.23
N ARG A 64 12.62 3.68 -2.14
CA ARG A 64 12.76 2.23 -2.10
C ARG A 64 11.44 1.52 -2.37
N LEU A 65 10.36 2.01 -1.81
CA LEU A 65 9.03 1.45 -2.04
C LEU A 65 8.64 1.57 -3.50
N LYS A 66 8.85 2.74 -4.10
CA LYS A 66 8.59 2.95 -5.53
C LYS A 66 9.39 1.97 -6.38
N HIS A 67 10.67 1.85 -6.09
CA HIS A 67 11.54 0.94 -6.84
C HIS A 67 11.08 -0.52 -6.68
N TYR A 68 10.72 -0.91 -5.48
CA TYR A 68 10.23 -2.26 -5.20
C TYR A 68 8.99 -2.58 -6.04
N PHE A 69 7.99 -1.69 -6.01
CA PHE A 69 6.74 -1.94 -6.74
C PHE A 69 6.90 -1.88 -8.25
N LEU A 70 7.85 -1.10 -8.75
CA LEU A 70 8.14 -1.09 -10.18
C LEU A 70 8.91 -2.33 -10.62
N SER A 71 9.70 -2.92 -9.75
CA SER A 71 10.62 -4.03 -10.09
C SER A 71 10.00 -5.41 -9.95
N TYR A 72 9.19 -5.63 -8.92
CA TYR A 72 8.76 -6.99 -8.60
C TYR A 72 7.81 -7.59 -9.65
N LYS A 73 7.16 -6.77 -10.45
CA LYS A 73 6.29 -7.23 -11.53
C LYS A 73 7.04 -7.50 -12.83
N GLN A 74 8.32 -7.18 -12.89
CA GLN A 74 9.15 -7.41 -14.07
C GLN A 74 9.81 -8.78 -13.98
N LEU A 75 9.00 -9.82 -14.11
CA LEU A 75 9.52 -11.19 -14.13
C LEU A 75 10.07 -11.50 -15.52
N PRO A 76 11.18 -12.27 -15.61
CA PRO A 76 11.84 -12.53 -16.89
C PRO A 76 10.94 -13.17 -17.95
N ASP A 77 9.98 -13.97 -17.52
CA ASP A 77 9.09 -14.70 -18.44
C ASP A 77 7.75 -14.00 -18.64
N ALA A 78 7.55 -12.85 -18.05
CA ALA A 78 6.30 -12.10 -18.19
C ALA A 78 6.39 -11.19 -19.42
N ALA A 79 5.26 -11.04 -20.13
CA ALA A 79 5.16 -10.00 -21.15
C ALA A 79 5.43 -8.65 -20.50
N PRO A 80 6.16 -7.73 -21.17
CA PRO A 80 6.43 -6.43 -20.61
C PRO A 80 5.11 -5.71 -20.34
N LYS A 81 4.82 -5.47 -19.06
CA LYS A 81 3.68 -4.66 -18.65
C LYS A 81 4.18 -3.28 -18.34
N LYS A 82 3.46 -2.29 -18.81
CA LYS A 82 3.79 -0.92 -18.50
C LYS A 82 3.21 -0.59 -17.13
N VAL A 83 4.10 -0.54 -16.13
CA VAL A 83 3.74 -0.19 -14.76
C VAL A 83 4.29 1.19 -14.46
N GLU A 84 3.44 2.07 -13.99
CA GLU A 84 3.81 3.45 -13.68
C GLU A 84 3.34 3.82 -12.28
N ILE A 85 4.09 4.71 -11.63
CA ILE A 85 3.64 5.35 -10.40
C ILE A 85 3.14 6.74 -10.77
N ALA A 86 1.83 6.93 -10.69
CA ALA A 86 1.21 8.20 -11.04
C ALA A 86 1.35 9.23 -9.93
N GLY A 87 1.54 8.81 -8.69
CA GLY A 87 1.73 9.74 -7.59
C GLY A 87 1.77 9.07 -6.24
N VAL A 88 2.05 9.89 -5.24
CA VAL A 88 2.01 9.52 -3.82
C VAL A 88 0.93 10.40 -3.19
N TYR A 89 0.08 9.80 -2.35
CA TYR A 89 -0.97 10.57 -1.70
C TYR A 89 -0.95 10.35 -0.18
N ASP A 90 -1.59 11.29 0.51
CA ASP A 90 -1.54 11.37 1.96
C ASP A 90 -2.52 10.41 2.64
N ARG A 91 -2.53 10.45 3.97
CA ARG A 91 -3.38 9.61 4.79
C ARG A 91 -4.86 9.81 4.47
N SER A 92 -5.27 11.04 4.29
CA SER A 92 -6.68 11.36 4.04
C SER A 92 -7.17 10.70 2.74
N GLU A 93 -6.40 10.81 1.67
CA GLU A 93 -6.76 10.18 0.41
C GLU A 93 -6.67 8.66 0.49
N ALA A 94 -5.71 8.13 1.24
CA ALA A 94 -5.62 6.69 1.48
C ALA A 94 -6.90 6.16 2.14
N GLN A 95 -7.42 6.87 3.11
CA GLN A 95 -8.68 6.48 3.75
C GLN A 95 -9.85 6.48 2.77
N ASP A 96 -9.90 7.48 1.89
CA ASP A 96 -10.94 7.54 0.86
C ASP A 96 -10.84 6.37 -0.13
N VAL A 97 -9.62 6.00 -0.52
CA VAL A 97 -9.38 4.85 -1.39
C VAL A 97 -9.86 3.56 -0.74
N ILE A 98 -9.56 3.37 0.54
CA ILE A 98 -9.98 2.18 1.29
C ILE A 98 -11.51 2.11 1.34
N VAL A 99 -12.16 3.23 1.66
CA VAL A 99 -13.63 3.27 1.73
C VAL A 99 -14.26 2.94 0.38
N ARG A 100 -13.73 3.51 -0.70
CA ARG A 100 -14.24 3.22 -2.05
C ARG A 100 -14.07 1.74 -2.41
N SER A 101 -12.93 1.16 -2.06
CA SER A 101 -12.67 -0.26 -2.32
C SER A 101 -13.61 -1.17 -1.55
N LEU A 102 -13.92 -0.82 -0.30
CA LEU A 102 -14.89 -1.57 0.50
C LEU A 102 -16.29 -1.45 -0.07
N ASN A 103 -16.68 -0.25 -0.52
CA ASN A 103 -17.98 -0.05 -1.14
C ASN A 103 -18.11 -0.83 -2.45
N ASP A 104 -17.08 -0.87 -3.26
CA ASP A 104 -17.06 -1.64 -4.49
C ASP A 104 -17.19 -3.13 -4.19
N TYR A 105 -16.50 -3.62 -3.18
CA TYR A 105 -16.59 -5.01 -2.76
C TYR A 105 -18.02 -5.36 -2.30
N ILE A 106 -18.61 -4.50 -1.49
CA ILE A 106 -19.98 -4.70 -1.00
C ILE A 106 -20.97 -4.71 -2.16
N SER A 107 -20.78 -3.84 -3.15
CA SER A 107 -21.67 -3.79 -4.32
C SER A 107 -21.60 -5.06 -5.17
N GLU A 108 -20.42 -5.68 -5.26
CA GLU A 108 -20.24 -6.88 -6.08
C GLU A 108 -20.56 -8.18 -5.33
N PHE A 109 -20.18 -8.27 -4.06
CA PHE A 109 -20.21 -9.52 -3.31
C PHE A 109 -21.03 -9.47 -2.05
N GLY A 110 -21.38 -8.28 -1.60
CA GLY A 110 -22.15 -8.11 -0.38
C GLY A 110 -23.61 -8.40 -0.58
N GLU A 111 -24.31 -8.60 0.51
CA GLU A 111 -25.73 -8.70 0.52
C GLU A 111 -26.31 -7.35 0.21
N GLY A 112 -26.79 -7.25 -0.96
CA GLY A 112 -27.47 -6.04 -1.33
C GLY A 112 -28.79 -5.93 -0.61
#